data_7c1a6bef6c02366561f37e7bd82970c2
#
_entry.id   7c1a6bef6c02366561f37e7bd82970c2
#
_cell.length_a   1.000
_cell.length_b   1.000
_cell.length_c   1.000
_cell.angle_alpha   90.00
_cell.angle_beta   90.00
_cell.angle_gamma   90.00
#
_symmetry.space_group_name_H-M   'P 1'
#
loop_
_entity.id
_entity.type
_entity.pdbx_description
1 polymer ?
#
loop_
_entity_poly.entity_id
_entity_poly.type
_entity_poly.pdbx_seq_one_letter_code
_entity_poly.pdbx_strand_id
1 'polypeptide(L)'
;MQARSDSTVPPSVEFWSARSAATVLLARLRRVGPLVVAFSGGVDSAVVLAGAVRALGADSVLAAIADSPSLARTELSNARRVAGELGAELVVLRTDEHADPDYRANAGDRCYFCKRTVLTAVCGLAQRRGLAKVATGTHLDDRRAAHRPGLRAAAELAVCEPLAEVGATKQVVRRLAAHWDLSVRDKPSMPCLASRIAVGVPVTVNVLGLVERAELAAGGYLTEHRVPVRDLRVRLLGDEGFRVELDQAALDAVSVQTRAGLLARIADAGVYGQGDLARYHSGSLSG
;
A
#
# COMPACT_ATOMS: atom_id res chain seq x y z
N MET A 1 44.81 18.34 21.95
CA MET A 1 43.42 18.32 22.45
C MET A 1 42.55 17.71 21.35
N GLN A 2 42.36 16.38 21.40
CA GLN A 2 41.66 15.60 20.38
C GLN A 2 40.16 15.67 20.64
N ALA A 3 39.40 16.22 19.72
CA ALA A 3 37.94 16.18 19.73
C ALA A 3 37.51 14.73 19.48
N ARG A 4 36.87 14.11 20.48
CA ARG A 4 36.19 12.82 20.31
C ARG A 4 34.93 13.05 19.53
N SER A 5 34.87 12.51 18.31
CA SER A 5 33.64 12.40 17.51
C SER A 5 32.76 11.34 18.17
N ASP A 6 31.80 11.78 18.97
CA ASP A 6 30.76 10.93 19.54
C ASP A 6 29.72 10.60 18.44
N SER A 7 30.05 9.63 17.60
CA SER A 7 29.09 9.01 16.67
C SER A 7 28.33 7.92 17.42
N THR A 8 27.40 8.32 18.29
CA THR A 8 26.42 7.39 18.83
C THR A 8 25.42 7.03 17.75
N VAL A 9 25.73 5.97 16.98
CA VAL A 9 24.73 5.25 16.21
C VAL A 9 23.70 4.74 17.24
N PRO A 10 22.42 5.16 17.17
CA PRO A 10 21.43 4.66 18.11
C PRO A 10 21.37 3.12 18.01
N PRO A 11 21.14 2.40 19.13
CA PRO A 11 21.06 0.95 19.12
C PRO A 11 20.04 0.51 18.06
N SER A 12 20.37 -0.56 17.32
CA SER A 12 19.57 -1.06 16.21
C SER A 12 18.11 -1.20 16.65
N VAL A 13 17.21 -0.50 15.95
CA VAL A 13 15.78 -0.35 16.26
C VAL A 13 15.05 -1.69 16.33
N GLU A 14 15.68 -2.78 15.86
CA GLU A 14 15.17 -4.15 15.89
C GLU A 14 14.88 -4.66 17.31
N PHE A 15 15.57 -4.13 18.32
CA PHE A 15 15.40 -4.53 19.72
C PHE A 15 14.45 -3.64 20.53
N TRP A 16 13.84 -2.64 19.90
CA TRP A 16 12.92 -1.78 20.63
C TRP A 16 11.64 -2.53 21.03
N SER A 17 11.23 -2.36 22.29
CA SER A 17 9.87 -2.73 22.68
C SER A 17 8.84 -1.89 21.91
N ALA A 18 7.63 -2.42 21.75
CA ALA A 18 6.55 -1.65 21.12
C ALA A 18 6.31 -0.31 21.82
N ARG A 19 6.42 -0.28 23.16
CA ARG A 19 6.28 0.95 23.98
C ARG A 19 7.39 1.96 23.65
N SER A 20 8.65 1.53 23.56
CA SER A 20 9.77 2.42 23.23
C SER A 20 9.63 2.98 21.81
N ALA A 21 9.29 2.12 20.84
CA ALA A 21 9.04 2.52 19.48
C ALA A 21 7.88 3.54 19.39
N ALA A 22 6.79 3.31 20.12
CA ALA A 22 5.67 4.24 20.20
C ALA A 22 6.10 5.59 20.76
N THR A 23 6.85 5.63 21.87
CA THR A 23 7.33 6.87 22.46
C THR A 23 8.15 7.70 21.49
N VAL A 24 9.07 7.08 20.76
CA VAL A 24 9.92 7.79 19.78
C VAL A 24 9.12 8.26 18.58
N LEU A 25 8.20 7.45 18.04
CA LEU A 25 7.35 7.85 16.93
C LEU A 25 6.44 9.02 17.32
N LEU A 26 5.79 8.96 18.49
CA LEU A 26 4.94 10.05 18.99
C LEU A 26 5.75 11.35 19.19
N ALA A 27 6.96 11.27 19.74
CA ALA A 27 7.84 12.42 19.88
C ALA A 27 8.22 13.02 18.52
N ARG A 28 8.50 12.18 17.51
CA ARG A 28 8.76 12.63 16.14
C ARG A 28 7.55 13.33 15.54
N LEU A 29 6.36 12.76 15.68
CA LEU A 29 5.12 13.34 15.14
C LEU A 29 4.77 14.67 15.81
N ARG A 30 4.98 14.82 17.12
CA ARG A 30 4.82 16.13 17.80
C ARG A 30 5.73 17.21 17.20
N ARG A 31 6.95 16.85 16.78
CA ARG A 31 7.87 17.81 16.12
C ARG A 31 7.46 18.14 14.69
N VAL A 32 6.74 17.24 14.01
CA VAL A 32 6.17 17.53 12.67
C VAL A 32 5.07 18.59 12.77
N GLY A 33 4.25 18.51 13.83
CA GLY A 33 3.09 19.38 14.00
C GLY A 33 1.88 18.93 13.19
N PRO A 34 0.84 19.77 13.04
CA PRO A 34 -0.36 19.46 12.27
C PRO A 34 -0.07 19.01 10.84
N LEU A 35 -0.70 17.93 10.39
CA LEU A 35 -0.32 17.28 9.13
C LEU A 35 -1.46 16.56 8.43
N VAL A 36 -1.26 16.30 7.13
CA VAL A 36 -2.05 15.34 6.36
C VAL A 36 -1.27 14.04 6.23
N VAL A 37 -1.89 12.91 6.52
CA VAL A 37 -1.34 11.58 6.25
C VAL A 37 -1.83 11.10 4.89
N ALA A 38 -0.92 10.83 3.95
CA ALA A 38 -1.23 10.12 2.71
C ALA A 38 -1.58 8.66 3.07
N PHE A 39 -2.87 8.39 3.14
CA PHE A 39 -3.45 7.23 3.79
C PHE A 39 -3.95 6.21 2.76
N SER A 40 -3.41 5.00 2.80
CA SER A 40 -3.80 3.91 1.89
C SER A 40 -4.73 2.88 2.54
N GLY A 41 -5.06 3.00 3.84
CA GLY A 41 -5.78 1.98 4.58
C GLY A 41 -4.95 0.71 4.88
N GLY A 42 -3.67 0.70 4.55
CA GLY A 42 -2.72 -0.35 4.92
C GLY A 42 -2.08 -0.11 6.29
N VAL A 43 -1.46 -1.15 6.87
CA VAL A 43 -0.91 -1.12 8.24
C VAL A 43 0.08 0.02 8.47
N ASP A 44 0.95 0.32 7.50
CA ASP A 44 2.02 1.32 7.64
C ASP A 44 1.43 2.73 7.77
N SER A 45 0.55 3.11 6.85
CA SER A 45 -0.14 4.39 6.90
C SER A 45 -1.11 4.50 8.10
N ALA A 46 -1.71 3.37 8.53
CA ALA A 46 -2.55 3.34 9.72
C ALA A 46 -1.76 3.58 11.01
N VAL A 47 -0.54 3.05 11.11
CA VAL A 47 0.36 3.33 12.25
C VAL A 47 0.76 4.80 12.29
N VAL A 48 1.08 5.41 11.13
CA VAL A 48 1.35 6.86 11.06
C VAL A 48 0.13 7.66 11.48
N LEU A 49 -1.05 7.35 10.94
CA LEU A 49 -2.30 8.06 11.27
C LEU A 49 -2.65 7.92 12.76
N ALA A 50 -2.63 6.69 13.28
CA ALA A 50 -2.88 6.42 14.69
C ALA A 50 -1.89 7.12 15.62
N GLY A 51 -0.62 7.15 15.25
CA GLY A 51 0.41 7.87 15.97
C GLY A 51 0.20 9.39 15.93
N ALA A 52 -0.16 9.94 14.76
CA ALA A 52 -0.43 11.37 14.60
C ALA A 52 -1.64 11.80 15.44
N VAL A 53 -2.75 11.08 15.40
CA VAL A 53 -3.93 11.37 16.23
C VAL A 53 -3.58 11.31 17.72
N ARG A 54 -2.81 10.29 18.16
CA ARG A 54 -2.37 10.20 19.58
C ARG A 54 -1.40 11.30 20.00
N ALA A 55 -0.58 11.79 19.08
CA ALA A 55 0.43 12.80 19.38
C ALA A 55 -0.09 14.22 19.35
N LEU A 56 -1.08 14.52 18.49
CA LEU A 56 -1.50 15.89 18.11
C LEU A 56 -3.00 16.14 18.37
N GLY A 57 -3.78 15.11 18.59
CA GLY A 57 -5.26 15.19 18.60
C GLY A 57 -5.84 15.08 17.18
N ALA A 58 -7.09 14.62 17.09
CA ALA A 58 -7.79 14.37 15.81
C ALA A 58 -7.95 15.67 14.99
N ASP A 59 -8.21 16.80 15.63
CA ASP A 59 -8.43 18.09 14.96
C ASP A 59 -7.18 18.64 14.23
N SER A 60 -6.00 18.10 14.57
CA SER A 60 -4.73 18.50 13.96
C SER A 60 -4.25 17.55 12.87
N VAL A 61 -5.03 16.51 12.55
CA VAL A 61 -4.63 15.43 11.65
C VAL A 61 -5.71 15.14 10.63
N LEU A 62 -5.34 15.12 9.35
CA LEU A 62 -6.19 14.73 8.25
C LEU A 62 -5.65 13.45 7.62
N ALA A 63 -6.51 12.49 7.33
CA ALA A 63 -6.19 11.40 6.42
C ALA A 63 -6.62 11.76 4.99
N ALA A 64 -5.78 11.50 4.00
CA ALA A 64 -6.12 11.70 2.59
C ALA A 64 -5.84 10.43 1.78
N ILE A 65 -6.86 9.92 1.08
CA ILE A 65 -6.73 8.79 0.17
C ILE A 65 -6.99 9.22 -1.27
N ALA A 66 -6.13 8.77 -2.19
CA ALA A 66 -6.37 8.93 -3.61
C ALA A 66 -7.41 7.92 -4.09
N ASP A 67 -8.45 8.41 -4.74
CA ASP A 67 -9.48 7.60 -5.40
C ASP A 67 -9.27 7.67 -6.92
N SER A 68 -8.72 6.61 -7.46
CA SER A 68 -8.48 6.44 -8.89
C SER A 68 -8.84 5.03 -9.32
N PRO A 69 -8.85 4.74 -10.64
CA PRO A 69 -9.06 3.38 -11.14
C PRO A 69 -8.04 2.34 -10.64
N SER A 70 -6.89 2.78 -10.14
CA SER A 70 -5.86 1.90 -9.56
C SER A 70 -6.17 1.40 -8.16
N LEU A 71 -7.11 2.05 -7.44
CA LEU A 71 -7.51 1.68 -6.09
C LEU A 71 -8.69 0.72 -6.13
N ALA A 72 -8.52 -0.51 -5.63
CA ALA A 72 -9.62 -1.44 -5.48
C ALA A 72 -10.73 -0.85 -4.59
N ARG A 73 -11.99 -1.02 -4.97
CA ARG A 73 -13.14 -0.44 -4.23
C ARG A 73 -13.23 -0.95 -2.79
N THR A 74 -12.84 -2.20 -2.57
CA THR A 74 -12.73 -2.79 -1.23
C THR A 74 -11.72 -2.05 -0.35
N GLU A 75 -10.61 -1.58 -0.94
CA GLU A 75 -9.60 -0.83 -0.21
C GLU A 75 -10.06 0.57 0.19
N LEU A 76 -10.84 1.25 -0.66
CA LEU A 76 -11.46 2.52 -0.30
C LEU A 76 -12.44 2.38 0.88
N SER A 77 -13.27 1.33 0.84
CA SER A 77 -14.21 1.04 1.94
C SER A 77 -13.48 0.73 3.24
N ASN A 78 -12.41 -0.07 3.17
CA ASN A 78 -11.56 -0.37 4.31
C ASN A 78 -10.88 0.89 4.88
N ALA A 79 -10.36 1.77 4.02
CA ALA A 79 -9.73 3.01 4.46
C ALA A 79 -10.71 3.92 5.21
N ARG A 80 -11.96 4.03 4.74
CA ARG A 80 -13.02 4.79 5.45
C ARG A 80 -13.29 4.23 6.83
N ARG A 81 -13.42 2.91 6.94
CA ARG A 81 -13.63 2.23 8.23
C ARG A 81 -12.48 2.50 9.20
N VAL A 82 -11.23 2.29 8.74
CA VAL A 82 -10.03 2.46 9.59
C VAL A 82 -9.83 3.90 10.03
N ALA A 83 -10.04 4.88 9.14
CA ALA A 83 -9.96 6.29 9.51
C ALA A 83 -11.01 6.65 10.57
N GLY A 84 -12.25 6.15 10.43
CA GLY A 84 -13.33 6.31 11.42
C GLY A 84 -13.00 5.68 12.78
N GLU A 85 -12.44 4.47 12.80
CA GLU A 85 -11.96 3.81 14.03
C GLU A 85 -10.88 4.61 14.76
N LEU A 86 -10.06 5.35 14.01
CA LEU A 86 -9.01 6.21 14.56
C LEU A 86 -9.49 7.61 14.92
N GLY A 87 -10.76 7.94 14.65
CA GLY A 87 -11.33 9.26 14.87
C GLY A 87 -10.75 10.36 13.98
N ALA A 88 -10.16 10.01 12.84
CA ALA A 88 -9.56 10.96 11.91
C ALA A 88 -10.52 11.31 10.75
N GLU A 89 -10.61 12.59 10.38
CA GLU A 89 -11.28 13.01 9.14
C GLU A 89 -10.58 12.39 7.95
N LEU A 90 -11.33 11.71 7.06
CA LEU A 90 -10.82 11.17 5.80
C LEU A 90 -11.31 12.01 4.62
N VAL A 91 -10.37 12.58 3.87
CA VAL A 91 -10.64 13.24 2.60
C VAL A 91 -10.31 12.28 1.45
N VAL A 92 -11.29 12.05 0.58
CA VAL A 92 -11.12 11.26 -0.64
C VAL A 92 -10.80 12.21 -1.79
N LEU A 93 -9.61 12.06 -2.38
CA LEU A 93 -9.11 12.89 -3.47
C LEU A 93 -9.22 12.12 -4.78
N ARG A 94 -9.97 12.61 -5.74
CA ARG A 94 -9.92 12.07 -7.10
C ARG A 94 -8.58 12.42 -7.73
N THR A 95 -7.90 11.42 -8.25
CA THR A 95 -6.62 11.55 -8.94
C THR A 95 -6.68 10.88 -10.31
N ASP A 96 -5.90 11.39 -11.24
CA ASP A 96 -5.93 11.04 -12.66
C ASP A 96 -4.56 10.57 -13.19
N GLU A 97 -3.78 9.87 -12.36
CA GLU A 97 -2.49 9.33 -12.77
C GLU A 97 -2.57 8.49 -14.05
N HIS A 98 -3.73 7.92 -14.34
CA HIS A 98 -4.00 7.19 -15.57
C HIS A 98 -4.04 8.07 -16.83
N ALA A 99 -4.12 9.39 -16.69
CA ALA A 99 -4.00 10.33 -17.80
C ALA A 99 -2.53 10.59 -18.19
N ASP A 100 -1.57 10.33 -17.28
CA ASP A 100 -0.14 10.47 -17.52
C ASP A 100 0.35 9.37 -18.49
N PRO A 101 0.94 9.74 -19.66
CA PRO A 101 1.43 8.77 -20.63
C PRO A 101 2.51 7.83 -20.06
N ASP A 102 3.41 8.35 -19.21
CA ASP A 102 4.49 7.57 -18.63
C ASP A 102 3.97 6.57 -17.59
N TYR A 103 2.93 6.95 -16.83
CA TYR A 103 2.22 5.99 -15.99
C TYR A 103 1.60 4.85 -16.82
N ARG A 104 0.93 5.20 -17.94
CA ARG A 104 0.28 4.22 -18.82
C ARG A 104 1.26 3.29 -19.52
N ALA A 105 2.43 3.80 -19.90
CA ALA A 105 3.47 3.01 -20.57
C ALA A 105 3.98 1.85 -19.71
N ASN A 106 3.89 1.97 -18.36
CA ASN A 106 4.28 0.90 -17.42
C ASN A 106 5.70 0.36 -17.66
N ALA A 107 6.65 1.26 -17.89
CA ALA A 107 8.02 0.92 -18.28
C ALA A 107 8.94 0.55 -17.09
N GLY A 108 8.36 0.21 -15.92
CA GLY A 108 9.10 -0.16 -14.70
C GLY A 108 9.15 0.93 -13.63
N ASP A 109 8.94 2.18 -13.98
CA ASP A 109 8.95 3.34 -13.07
C ASP A 109 7.55 3.94 -12.81
N ARG A 110 6.49 3.28 -13.24
CA ARG A 110 5.08 3.69 -13.06
C ARG A 110 4.78 4.20 -11.65
N CYS A 111 5.36 3.58 -10.62
CA CYS A 111 5.14 3.96 -9.22
C CYS A 111 5.65 5.37 -8.90
N TYR A 112 6.63 5.90 -9.65
CA TYR A 112 7.07 7.28 -9.52
C TYR A 112 5.98 8.25 -9.98
N PHE A 113 5.45 8.06 -11.17
CA PHE A 113 4.41 8.94 -11.75
C PHE A 113 3.14 8.91 -10.91
N CYS A 114 2.66 7.71 -10.51
CA CYS A 114 1.54 7.55 -9.60
C CYS A 114 1.77 8.31 -8.28
N LYS A 115 2.91 8.08 -7.63
CA LYS A 115 3.22 8.70 -6.34
C LYS A 115 3.33 10.21 -6.45
N ARG A 116 3.93 10.73 -7.54
CA ARG A 116 4.01 12.16 -7.82
C ARG A 116 2.63 12.79 -7.91
N THR A 117 1.72 12.22 -8.73
CA THR A 117 0.35 12.72 -8.89
C THR A 117 -0.41 12.70 -7.56
N VAL A 118 -0.41 11.57 -6.86
CA VAL A 118 -1.09 11.41 -5.57
C VAL A 118 -0.55 12.38 -4.52
N LEU A 119 0.77 12.47 -4.34
CA LEU A 119 1.35 13.35 -3.33
C LEU A 119 1.18 14.82 -3.66
N THR A 120 1.22 15.22 -4.94
CA THR A 120 0.90 16.60 -5.37
C THR A 120 -0.53 16.96 -4.96
N ALA A 121 -1.50 16.08 -5.17
CA ALA A 121 -2.88 16.30 -4.74
C ALA A 121 -3.02 16.42 -3.21
N VAL A 122 -2.31 15.56 -2.46
CA VAL A 122 -2.30 15.60 -0.98
C VAL A 122 -1.61 16.87 -0.46
N CYS A 123 -0.50 17.30 -1.06
CA CYS A 123 0.17 18.56 -0.70
C CYS A 123 -0.75 19.77 -0.97
N GLY A 124 -1.45 19.77 -2.10
CA GLY A 124 -2.45 20.80 -2.41
C GLY A 124 -3.61 20.82 -1.40
N LEU A 125 -4.06 19.65 -0.92
CA LEU A 125 -5.04 19.59 0.18
C LEU A 125 -4.48 20.18 1.47
N ALA A 126 -3.26 19.81 1.84
CA ALA A 126 -2.59 20.34 3.04
C ALA A 126 -2.52 21.86 3.02
N GLN A 127 -2.09 22.46 1.89
CA GLN A 127 -2.06 23.90 1.70
C GLN A 127 -3.45 24.56 1.88
N ARG A 128 -4.48 24.00 1.24
CA ARG A 128 -5.87 24.54 1.36
C ARG A 128 -6.43 24.45 2.78
N ARG A 129 -5.99 23.48 3.57
CA ARG A 129 -6.40 23.27 4.97
C ARG A 129 -5.50 23.99 5.98
N GLY A 130 -4.49 24.73 5.54
CA GLY A 130 -3.53 25.41 6.42
C GLY A 130 -2.64 24.45 7.21
N LEU A 131 -2.48 23.19 6.75
CA LEU A 131 -1.64 22.19 7.38
C LEU A 131 -0.23 22.22 6.77
N ALA A 132 0.79 22.29 7.62
CA ALA A 132 2.16 22.57 7.18
C ALA A 132 2.86 21.38 6.51
N LYS A 133 2.44 20.16 6.78
CA LYS A 133 3.18 18.95 6.40
C LYS A 133 2.29 17.84 5.85
N VAL A 134 2.90 17.00 5.00
CA VAL A 134 2.34 15.73 4.54
C VAL A 134 3.25 14.59 5.02
N ALA A 135 2.68 13.50 5.49
CA ALA A 135 3.42 12.31 5.90
C ALA A 135 2.96 11.05 5.15
N THR A 136 3.88 10.13 4.91
CA THR A 136 3.60 8.80 4.34
C THR A 136 3.93 7.68 5.32
N GLY A 137 3.42 6.47 5.03
CA GLY A 137 3.72 5.24 5.77
C GLY A 137 5.03 4.56 5.37
N THR A 138 5.95 5.24 4.69
CA THR A 138 7.25 4.70 4.30
C THR A 138 8.04 4.31 5.55
N HIS A 139 8.53 3.06 5.61
CA HIS A 139 9.35 2.55 6.69
C HIS A 139 10.81 2.30 6.25
N LEU A 140 11.67 1.93 7.18
CA LEU A 140 13.11 1.81 6.92
C LEU A 140 13.44 0.79 5.83
N ASP A 141 12.73 -0.35 5.79
CA ASP A 141 12.99 -1.38 4.79
C ASP A 141 12.61 -0.93 3.37
N ASP A 142 11.63 -0.03 3.23
CA ASP A 142 11.31 0.58 1.92
C ASP A 142 12.47 1.41 1.39
N ARG A 143 13.15 2.18 2.27
CA ARG A 143 14.33 2.97 1.90
C ARG A 143 15.54 2.13 1.54
N ARG A 144 15.63 0.91 2.09
CA ARG A 144 16.72 -0.04 1.82
C ARG A 144 16.50 -0.88 0.57
N ALA A 145 15.27 -0.94 0.07
CA ALA A 145 14.94 -1.71 -1.13
C ALA A 145 15.56 -1.07 -2.38
N ALA A 146 16.24 -1.88 -3.20
CA ALA A 146 17.02 -1.41 -4.35
C ALA A 146 16.18 -0.69 -5.41
N HIS A 147 14.91 -1.07 -5.59
CA HIS A 147 14.03 -0.49 -6.59
C HIS A 147 12.72 0.01 -5.98
N ARG A 148 12.68 1.31 -5.67
CA ARG A 148 11.50 2.00 -5.12
C ARG A 148 11.31 3.37 -5.78
N PRO A 149 10.93 3.42 -7.07
CA PRO A 149 10.82 4.68 -7.82
C PRO A 149 9.89 5.71 -7.14
N GLY A 150 8.86 5.26 -6.41
CA GLY A 150 7.97 6.15 -5.68
C GLY A 150 8.62 6.94 -4.55
N LEU A 151 9.77 6.52 -3.99
CA LEU A 151 10.48 7.27 -2.95
C LEU A 151 11.07 8.57 -3.50
N ARG A 152 11.49 8.58 -4.78
CA ARG A 152 11.98 9.79 -5.44
C ARG A 152 10.92 10.89 -5.44
N ALA A 153 9.68 10.56 -5.79
CA ALA A 153 8.57 11.51 -5.79
C ALA A 153 8.27 12.06 -4.38
N ALA A 154 8.38 11.24 -3.33
CA ALA A 154 8.20 11.69 -1.95
C ALA A 154 9.31 12.66 -1.52
N ALA A 155 10.56 12.39 -1.92
CA ALA A 155 11.71 13.27 -1.64
C ALA A 155 11.59 14.61 -2.37
N GLU A 156 11.24 14.63 -3.65
CA GLU A 156 11.05 15.83 -4.47
C GLU A 156 9.97 16.76 -3.88
N LEU A 157 8.92 16.20 -3.26
CA LEU A 157 7.83 16.94 -2.64
C LEU A 157 8.06 17.21 -1.14
N ALA A 158 9.24 16.91 -0.61
CA ALA A 158 9.62 17.10 0.80
C ALA A 158 8.60 16.50 1.79
N VAL A 159 8.02 15.33 1.45
CA VAL A 159 7.06 14.63 2.28
C VAL A 159 7.77 13.94 3.45
N CYS A 160 7.21 14.04 4.65
CA CYS A 160 7.75 13.40 5.85
C CYS A 160 7.55 11.88 5.81
N GLU A 161 8.54 11.14 6.32
CA GLU A 161 8.49 9.68 6.43
C GLU A 161 8.75 9.25 7.89
N PRO A 162 7.82 9.55 8.81
CA PRO A 162 8.07 9.46 10.25
C PRO A 162 8.56 8.08 10.71
N LEU A 163 8.06 6.99 10.08
CA LEU A 163 8.51 5.63 10.41
C LEU A 163 9.97 5.39 10.00
N ALA A 164 10.33 5.75 8.77
CA ALA A 164 11.70 5.61 8.29
C ALA A 164 12.68 6.52 9.04
N GLU A 165 12.26 7.73 9.38
CA GLU A 165 13.04 8.72 10.12
C GLU A 165 13.38 8.28 11.55
N VAL A 166 12.50 7.51 12.18
CA VAL A 166 12.78 6.90 13.49
C VAL A 166 13.40 5.50 13.38
N GLY A 167 13.75 5.06 12.17
CA GLY A 167 14.37 3.76 11.93
C GLY A 167 13.42 2.56 12.08
N ALA A 168 12.09 2.76 12.03
CA ALA A 168 11.14 1.67 12.15
C ALA A 168 11.17 0.75 10.93
N THR A 169 11.45 -0.54 11.14
CA THR A 169 11.32 -1.61 10.15
C THR A 169 9.87 -2.08 10.06
N LYS A 170 9.55 -2.88 9.05
CA LYS A 170 8.21 -3.51 8.91
C LYS A 170 7.82 -4.30 10.16
N GLN A 171 8.76 -4.96 10.78
CA GLN A 171 8.51 -5.70 12.01
C GLN A 171 8.13 -4.76 13.17
N VAL A 172 8.81 -3.62 13.31
CA VAL A 172 8.47 -2.59 14.31
C VAL A 172 7.08 -2.02 14.04
N VAL A 173 6.75 -1.72 12.77
CA VAL A 173 5.42 -1.25 12.38
C VAL A 173 4.32 -2.23 12.78
N ARG A 174 4.50 -3.53 12.53
CA ARG A 174 3.54 -4.57 12.94
C ARG A 174 3.40 -4.66 14.46
N ARG A 175 4.51 -4.54 15.21
CA ARG A 175 4.48 -4.48 16.69
C ARG A 175 3.74 -3.24 17.20
N LEU A 176 3.91 -2.08 16.55
CA LEU A 176 3.17 -0.86 16.87
C LEU A 176 1.67 -1.03 16.58
N ALA A 177 1.32 -1.62 15.44
CA ALA A 177 -0.06 -1.89 15.08
C ALA A 177 -0.75 -2.82 16.10
N ALA A 178 -0.06 -3.87 16.55
CA ALA A 178 -0.54 -4.76 17.60
C ALA A 178 -0.63 -4.06 18.96
N HIS A 179 0.37 -3.25 19.34
CA HIS A 179 0.40 -2.52 20.60
C HIS A 179 -0.75 -1.49 20.72
N TRP A 180 -1.15 -0.91 19.61
CA TRP A 180 -2.26 0.04 19.54
C TRP A 180 -3.59 -0.61 19.18
N ASP A 181 -3.64 -1.95 19.08
CA ASP A 181 -4.79 -2.77 18.73
C ASP A 181 -5.48 -2.31 17.43
N LEU A 182 -4.70 -2.00 16.42
CA LEU A 182 -5.24 -1.56 15.14
C LEU A 182 -5.90 -2.72 14.40
N SER A 183 -7.11 -2.53 13.88
CA SER A 183 -7.87 -3.54 13.14
C SER A 183 -7.15 -4.07 11.90
N VAL A 184 -6.17 -3.33 11.38
CA VAL A 184 -5.36 -3.68 10.20
C VAL A 184 -4.03 -4.36 10.53
N ARG A 185 -3.75 -4.69 11.80
CA ARG A 185 -2.48 -5.27 12.24
C ARG A 185 -2.07 -6.53 11.48
N ASP A 186 -3.05 -7.38 11.17
CA ASP A 186 -2.86 -8.65 10.47
C ASP A 186 -3.21 -8.59 8.97
N LYS A 187 -3.57 -7.39 8.47
CA LYS A 187 -3.93 -7.19 7.08
C LYS A 187 -2.73 -7.54 6.16
N PRO A 188 -2.93 -8.39 5.15
CA PRO A 188 -1.91 -8.65 4.15
C PRO A 188 -1.61 -7.39 3.34
N SER A 189 -0.45 -7.38 2.66
CA SER A 189 -0.11 -6.29 1.74
C SER A 189 -1.06 -6.29 0.55
N MET A 190 -1.74 -5.17 0.32
CA MET A 190 -2.67 -4.97 -0.80
C MET A 190 -2.18 -3.83 -1.69
N PRO A 191 -1.20 -4.09 -2.57
CA PRO A 191 -0.75 -3.09 -3.53
C PRO A 191 -1.87 -2.74 -4.52
N CYS A 192 -1.73 -1.60 -5.24
CA CYS A 192 -2.73 -1.12 -6.19
C CYS A 192 -3.00 -2.13 -7.33
N LEU A 193 -4.17 -2.05 -7.98
CA LEU A 193 -4.55 -2.93 -9.09
C LEU A 193 -3.52 -2.95 -10.22
N ALA A 194 -2.87 -1.81 -10.49
CA ALA A 194 -1.83 -1.72 -11.52
C ALA A 194 -0.64 -2.65 -11.27
N SER A 195 -0.39 -3.06 -10.02
CA SER A 195 0.67 -4.03 -9.70
C SER A 195 0.38 -5.44 -10.24
N ARG A 196 -0.81 -5.72 -10.73
CA ARG A 196 -1.22 -6.99 -11.35
C ARG A 196 -0.89 -7.03 -12.84
N ILE A 197 -0.43 -5.93 -13.42
CA ILE A 197 -0.17 -5.79 -14.85
C ILE A 197 1.33 -5.87 -15.05
N ALA A 198 1.78 -6.80 -15.90
CA ALA A 198 3.20 -7.00 -16.17
C ALA A 198 3.85 -5.72 -16.74
N VAL A 199 5.12 -5.51 -16.43
CA VAL A 199 5.90 -4.39 -16.98
C VAL A 199 5.88 -4.48 -18.51
N GLY A 200 5.70 -3.33 -19.18
CA GLY A 200 5.54 -3.25 -20.63
C GLY A 200 4.11 -3.43 -21.13
N VAL A 201 3.20 -3.98 -20.32
CA VAL A 201 1.77 -4.01 -20.66
C VAL A 201 1.13 -2.69 -20.25
N PRO A 202 0.45 -1.96 -21.16
CA PRO A 202 -0.12 -0.65 -20.87
C PRO A 202 -1.18 -0.69 -19.76
N VAL A 203 -1.09 0.26 -18.82
CA VAL A 203 -2.06 0.41 -17.74
C VAL A 203 -3.15 1.40 -18.17
N THR A 204 -4.34 0.90 -18.46
CA THR A 204 -5.50 1.70 -18.81
C THR A 204 -6.63 1.51 -17.82
N VAL A 205 -7.62 2.41 -17.81
CA VAL A 205 -8.83 2.29 -16.97
C VAL A 205 -9.54 0.96 -17.22
N ASN A 206 -9.66 0.56 -18.48
CA ASN A 206 -10.31 -0.71 -18.85
C ASN A 206 -9.57 -1.93 -18.29
N VAL A 207 -8.24 -1.94 -18.40
CA VAL A 207 -7.39 -3.03 -17.89
C VAL A 207 -7.43 -3.09 -16.37
N LEU A 208 -7.40 -1.94 -15.68
CA LEU A 208 -7.56 -1.90 -14.22
C LEU A 208 -8.92 -2.44 -13.77
N GLY A 209 -10.00 -2.02 -14.44
CA GLY A 209 -11.34 -2.54 -14.16
C GLY A 209 -11.47 -4.04 -14.47
N LEU A 210 -10.77 -4.53 -15.49
CA LEU A 210 -10.72 -5.96 -15.80
C LEU A 210 -10.04 -6.76 -14.67
N VAL A 211 -8.90 -6.29 -14.19
CA VAL A 211 -8.20 -6.91 -13.03
C VAL A 211 -9.11 -6.97 -11.81
N GLU A 212 -9.79 -5.87 -11.48
CA GLU A 212 -10.68 -5.85 -10.31
C GLU A 212 -11.83 -6.85 -10.45
N ARG A 213 -12.51 -6.88 -11.61
CA ARG A 213 -13.58 -7.85 -11.87
C ARG A 213 -13.07 -9.30 -11.79
N ALA A 214 -11.90 -9.57 -12.36
CA ALA A 214 -11.29 -10.90 -12.34
C ALA A 214 -10.94 -11.36 -10.92
N GLU A 215 -10.36 -10.48 -10.08
CA GLU A 215 -10.06 -10.80 -8.67
C GLU A 215 -11.35 -11.02 -7.86
N LEU A 216 -12.39 -10.22 -8.08
CA LEU A 216 -13.68 -10.42 -7.44
C LEU A 216 -14.36 -11.73 -7.86
N ALA A 217 -14.35 -12.05 -9.16
CA ALA A 217 -14.90 -13.29 -9.69
C ALA A 217 -14.15 -14.52 -9.16
N ALA A 218 -12.82 -14.46 -9.14
CA ALA A 218 -11.97 -15.52 -8.58
C ALA A 218 -12.21 -15.73 -7.08
N GLY A 219 -12.25 -14.64 -6.29
CA GLY A 219 -12.50 -14.69 -4.86
C GLY A 219 -13.88 -15.26 -4.53
N GLY A 220 -14.92 -14.84 -5.26
CA GLY A 220 -16.28 -15.39 -5.15
C GLY A 220 -16.31 -16.89 -5.45
N TYR A 221 -15.71 -17.32 -6.54
CA TYR A 221 -15.63 -18.74 -6.92
C TYR A 221 -14.93 -19.58 -5.87
N LEU A 222 -13.78 -19.12 -5.35
CA LEU A 222 -13.05 -19.85 -4.30
C LEU A 222 -13.87 -19.96 -3.01
N THR A 223 -14.62 -18.91 -2.66
CA THR A 223 -15.52 -18.90 -1.50
C THR A 223 -16.67 -19.91 -1.69
N GLU A 224 -17.32 -19.93 -2.85
CA GLU A 224 -18.37 -20.90 -3.21
C GLU A 224 -17.88 -22.36 -3.08
N HIS A 225 -16.59 -22.60 -3.40
CA HIS A 225 -15.95 -23.92 -3.31
C HIS A 225 -15.26 -24.18 -1.96
N ARG A 226 -15.49 -23.31 -0.95
CA ARG A 226 -14.92 -23.44 0.40
C ARG A 226 -13.39 -23.53 0.44
N VAL A 227 -12.71 -22.90 -0.50
CA VAL A 227 -11.25 -22.75 -0.50
C VAL A 227 -10.91 -21.47 0.28
N PRO A 228 -10.36 -21.57 1.49
CA PRO A 228 -9.93 -20.38 2.22
C PRO A 228 -8.71 -19.76 1.52
N VAL A 229 -8.79 -18.48 1.20
CA VAL A 229 -7.72 -17.76 0.52
C VAL A 229 -7.38 -16.49 1.29
N ARG A 230 -6.09 -16.29 1.57
CA ARG A 230 -5.56 -15.08 2.21
C ARG A 230 -4.97 -14.13 1.19
N ASP A 231 -4.23 -14.65 0.24
CA ASP A 231 -3.59 -13.87 -0.83
C ASP A 231 -4.09 -14.39 -2.18
N LEU A 232 -4.78 -13.52 -2.93
CA LEU A 232 -5.27 -13.77 -4.28
C LEU A 232 -4.81 -12.63 -5.19
N ARG A 233 -4.22 -12.94 -6.33
CA ARG A 233 -3.89 -11.98 -7.38
C ARG A 233 -4.18 -12.58 -8.74
N VAL A 234 -4.81 -11.79 -9.62
CA VAL A 234 -4.93 -12.12 -11.04
C VAL A 234 -3.95 -11.23 -11.80
N ARG A 235 -2.87 -11.82 -12.31
CA ARG A 235 -1.81 -11.14 -13.05
C ARG A 235 -2.09 -11.17 -14.53
N LEU A 236 -2.07 -10.02 -15.19
CA LEU A 236 -2.16 -9.90 -16.65
C LEU A 236 -0.73 -9.83 -17.22
N LEU A 237 -0.41 -10.78 -18.10
CA LEU A 237 0.93 -10.99 -18.65
C LEU A 237 1.05 -10.55 -20.12
N GLY A 238 0.08 -9.78 -20.62
CA GLY A 238 0.00 -9.38 -22.02
C GLY A 238 -0.35 -10.59 -22.90
N ASP A 239 0.41 -10.79 -23.98
CA ASP A 239 0.18 -11.86 -24.93
C ASP A 239 0.39 -13.27 -24.34
N GLU A 240 1.10 -13.36 -23.20
CA GLU A 240 1.29 -14.63 -22.47
C GLU A 240 0.03 -15.07 -21.70
N GLY A 241 -1.02 -14.25 -21.68
CA GLY A 241 -2.28 -14.54 -20.99
C GLY A 241 -2.31 -14.02 -19.55
N PHE A 242 -2.70 -14.88 -18.59
CA PHE A 242 -2.86 -14.47 -17.20
C PHE A 242 -2.43 -15.54 -16.20
N ARG A 243 -2.09 -15.11 -14.99
CA ARG A 243 -1.72 -16.00 -13.88
C ARG A 243 -2.55 -15.68 -12.64
N VAL A 244 -3.10 -16.71 -12.03
CA VAL A 244 -3.75 -16.60 -10.72
C VAL A 244 -2.75 -17.02 -9.66
N GLU A 245 -2.38 -16.08 -8.79
CA GLU A 245 -1.48 -16.34 -7.67
C GLU A 245 -2.31 -16.50 -6.39
N LEU A 246 -2.10 -17.62 -5.69
CA LEU A 246 -2.74 -17.93 -4.42
C LEU A 246 -1.68 -18.18 -3.34
N ASP A 247 -2.02 -17.92 -2.08
CA ASP A 247 -1.18 -18.41 -0.99
C ASP A 247 -1.09 -19.94 -1.01
N GLN A 248 -0.02 -20.50 -0.41
CA GLN A 248 0.28 -21.92 -0.52
C GLN A 248 -0.87 -22.81 -0.04
N ALA A 249 -1.51 -22.47 1.08
CA ALA A 249 -2.58 -23.27 1.63
C ALA A 249 -3.81 -23.32 0.70
N ALA A 250 -4.15 -22.18 0.08
CA ALA A 250 -5.21 -22.11 -0.92
C ALA A 250 -4.85 -22.89 -2.18
N LEU A 251 -3.60 -22.79 -2.65
CA LEU A 251 -3.12 -23.50 -3.83
C LEU A 251 -3.18 -25.02 -3.65
N ASP A 252 -2.80 -25.53 -2.47
CA ASP A 252 -2.83 -26.95 -2.12
C ASP A 252 -4.27 -27.49 -1.98
N ALA A 253 -5.22 -26.62 -1.62
CA ALA A 253 -6.64 -26.97 -1.46
C ALA A 253 -7.42 -26.98 -2.79
N VAL A 254 -6.86 -26.40 -3.87
CA VAL A 254 -7.53 -26.34 -5.17
C VAL A 254 -7.41 -27.67 -5.90
N SER A 255 -8.54 -28.38 -6.09
CA SER A 255 -8.62 -29.58 -6.91
C SER A 255 -8.46 -29.26 -8.41
N VAL A 256 -8.18 -30.30 -9.24
CA VAL A 256 -8.11 -30.14 -10.69
C VAL A 256 -9.41 -29.52 -11.25
N GLN A 257 -10.56 -29.97 -10.76
CA GLN A 257 -11.85 -29.46 -11.18
C GLN A 257 -12.07 -28.02 -10.76
N THR A 258 -11.73 -27.67 -9.51
CA THR A 258 -11.82 -26.30 -9.00
C THR A 258 -10.88 -25.37 -9.78
N ARG A 259 -9.68 -25.84 -10.15
CA ARG A 259 -8.75 -25.08 -11.00
C ARG A 259 -9.36 -24.75 -12.36
N ALA A 260 -9.92 -25.73 -13.05
CA ALA A 260 -10.54 -25.53 -14.36
C ALA A 260 -11.71 -24.52 -14.27
N GLY A 261 -12.59 -24.68 -13.29
CA GLY A 261 -13.71 -23.76 -13.09
C GLY A 261 -13.27 -22.35 -12.68
N LEU A 262 -12.20 -22.21 -11.88
CA LEU A 262 -11.63 -20.91 -11.52
C LEU A 262 -11.12 -20.15 -12.76
N LEU A 263 -10.37 -20.84 -13.63
CA LEU A 263 -9.86 -20.23 -14.86
C LEU A 263 -11.01 -19.86 -15.82
N ALA A 264 -12.04 -20.70 -15.93
CA ALA A 264 -13.25 -20.39 -16.71
C ALA A 264 -13.98 -19.15 -16.16
N ARG A 265 -14.16 -19.06 -14.83
CA ARG A 265 -14.81 -17.91 -14.19
C ARG A 265 -14.05 -16.59 -14.44
N ILE A 266 -12.72 -16.65 -14.51
CA ILE A 266 -11.89 -15.47 -14.82
C ILE A 266 -12.02 -15.12 -16.31
N ALA A 267 -12.08 -16.09 -17.20
CA ALA A 267 -12.33 -15.87 -18.62
C ALA A 267 -13.71 -15.22 -18.84
N ASP A 268 -14.75 -15.66 -18.14
CA ASP A 268 -16.08 -15.05 -18.15
C ASP A 268 -16.09 -13.60 -17.67
N ALA A 269 -15.16 -13.23 -16.79
CA ALA A 269 -14.96 -11.83 -16.38
C ALA A 269 -14.29 -10.96 -17.45
N GLY A 270 -13.90 -11.56 -18.59
CA GLY A 270 -13.33 -10.91 -19.76
C GLY A 270 -11.80 -10.97 -19.88
N VAL A 271 -11.13 -11.81 -19.08
CA VAL A 271 -9.68 -12.04 -19.21
C VAL A 271 -9.43 -13.11 -20.25
N TYR A 272 -8.68 -12.78 -21.29
CA TYR A 272 -8.37 -13.68 -22.38
C TYR A 272 -6.96 -14.24 -22.31
N GLY A 273 -6.72 -15.35 -23.02
CA GLY A 273 -5.44 -16.01 -23.12
C GLY A 273 -5.31 -17.23 -22.23
N GLN A 274 -4.12 -17.82 -22.21
CA GLN A 274 -3.84 -18.99 -21.41
C GLN A 274 -3.76 -18.61 -19.92
N GLY A 275 -4.52 -19.32 -19.09
CA GLY A 275 -4.52 -19.14 -17.64
C GLY A 275 -3.66 -20.18 -16.91
N ASP A 276 -2.92 -19.75 -15.89
CA ASP A 276 -2.16 -20.63 -15.01
C ASP A 276 -2.37 -20.28 -13.54
N LEU A 277 -2.17 -21.26 -12.65
CA LEU A 277 -2.15 -21.07 -11.21
C LEU A 277 -0.72 -21.19 -10.69
N ALA A 278 -0.35 -20.26 -9.80
CA ALA A 278 0.96 -20.26 -9.18
C ALA A 278 0.88 -19.84 -7.71
N ARG A 279 1.95 -20.11 -6.97
CA ARG A 279 2.10 -19.62 -5.61
C ARG A 279 2.31 -18.10 -5.63
N TYR A 280 1.62 -17.41 -4.73
CA TYR A 280 1.80 -15.96 -4.53
C TYR A 280 3.21 -15.65 -4.02
N HIS A 281 3.87 -14.72 -4.68
CA HIS A 281 5.12 -14.10 -4.24
C HIS A 281 4.99 -12.57 -4.30
N SER A 282 5.37 -11.91 -3.22
CA SER A 282 5.40 -10.44 -3.21
C SER A 282 6.42 -9.93 -4.23
N GLY A 283 6.00 -9.01 -5.11
CA GLY A 283 6.90 -8.42 -6.11
C GLY A 283 7.13 -9.27 -7.37
N SER A 284 6.34 -10.31 -7.62
CA SER A 284 6.51 -11.23 -8.76
C SER A 284 6.52 -10.59 -10.16
N LEU A 285 6.00 -9.38 -10.31
CA LEU A 285 6.01 -8.59 -11.56
C LEU A 285 6.89 -7.33 -11.48
N SER A 286 7.64 -7.17 -10.40
CA SER A 286 8.61 -6.09 -10.28
C SER A 286 9.96 -6.66 -10.74
N GLY A 287 10.31 -6.40 -11.99
CA GLY A 287 11.62 -6.76 -12.53
C GLY A 287 12.73 -5.95 -11.87
#